data_7510905cd2f01fc3dce9a1e649a1999f
#
_entry.id   7510905cd2f01fc3dce9a1e649a1999f
#
_cell.length_a   1.000
_cell.length_b   1.000
_cell.length_c   1.000
_cell.angle_alpha   90.00
_cell.angle_beta   90.00
_cell.angle_gamma   90.00
#
_symmetry.space_group_name_H-M   'P 1'
#
loop_
_entity.id
_entity.type
_entity.pdbx_description
1 polymer ?
#
loop_
_entity_poly.entity_id
_entity_poly.type
_entity_poly.pdbx_seq_one_letter_code
_entity_poly.pdbx_strand_id
1 'polypeptide(L)'
;MSVYLTPPPPKRRQRRSPTPGTLAVIVFIVLAMLRMLVFRPESGSAPDSKQLVTVIKVIDGDTIELTDGRTIRLLGIDAPEAGFFGKVAEPWSKESTQWLRSQIDGKQIRLRIDSEDKDRYQRTLAWVYTRDGEFINERLLSEGHAKLLADYGLPLDLEPGLRAAESEARIEKRGLWGVSRRSKK
;
A
#
# COMPACT_ATOMS: atom_id res chain seq x y z
N MET A 1 -28.63 -68.57 44.56
CA MET A 1 -28.92 -68.03 43.23
C MET A 1 -28.18 -66.71 43.09
N SER A 2 -27.04 -66.71 42.39
CA SER A 2 -26.17 -65.54 42.21
C SER A 2 -26.43 -64.96 40.83
N VAL A 3 -26.98 -63.74 40.78
CA VAL A 3 -27.29 -63.03 39.53
C VAL A 3 -26.06 -62.23 39.13
N TYR A 4 -25.41 -62.66 38.02
CA TYR A 4 -24.30 -61.89 37.42
C TYR A 4 -24.88 -60.76 36.59
N LEU A 5 -24.70 -59.47 37.05
CA LEU A 5 -24.97 -58.30 36.24
C LEU A 5 -23.81 -58.09 35.26
N THR A 6 -24.09 -58.16 33.99
CA THR A 6 -23.15 -57.77 32.93
C THR A 6 -23.06 -56.27 32.80
N PRO A 7 -21.86 -55.68 32.68
CA PRO A 7 -21.71 -54.25 32.50
C PRO A 7 -22.20 -53.75 31.11
N PRO A 8 -22.74 -52.52 31.02
CA PRO A 8 -23.25 -51.98 29.76
C PRO A 8 -22.09 -51.72 28.75
N PRO A 9 -22.38 -51.85 27.47
CA PRO A 9 -21.36 -51.68 26.40
C PRO A 9 -20.88 -50.22 26.33
N PRO A 10 -19.60 -49.99 25.90
CA PRO A 10 -19.01 -48.65 25.83
C PRO A 10 -19.72 -47.79 24.77
N LYS A 11 -20.08 -46.56 25.16
CA LYS A 11 -20.68 -45.59 24.22
C LYS A 11 -19.72 -45.25 23.10
N ARG A 12 -20.08 -45.65 21.88
CA ARG A 12 -19.39 -45.33 20.65
C ARG A 12 -19.37 -43.80 20.47
N ARG A 13 -18.20 -43.19 20.53
CA ARG A 13 -17.99 -41.76 20.21
C ARG A 13 -18.34 -41.54 18.72
N GLN A 14 -19.49 -40.98 18.45
CA GLN A 14 -19.85 -40.52 17.09
C GLN A 14 -18.90 -39.38 16.72
N ARG A 15 -18.01 -39.60 15.76
CA ARG A 15 -17.28 -38.56 15.06
C ARG A 15 -18.31 -37.74 14.29
N ARG A 16 -18.62 -36.53 14.75
CA ARG A 16 -19.43 -35.57 13.99
C ARG A 16 -18.65 -35.24 12.71
N SER A 17 -19.14 -35.67 11.56
CA SER A 17 -18.68 -35.18 10.27
C SER A 17 -18.97 -33.67 10.17
N PRO A 18 -18.06 -32.84 9.61
CA PRO A 18 -18.33 -31.42 9.45
C PRO A 18 -19.55 -31.24 8.54
N THR A 19 -20.43 -30.35 8.90
CA THR A 19 -21.60 -29.99 8.09
C THR A 19 -21.16 -29.38 6.77
N PRO A 20 -21.91 -29.52 5.66
CA PRO A 20 -21.51 -29.05 4.33
C PRO A 20 -21.20 -27.53 4.31
N GLY A 21 -21.79 -26.74 5.22
CA GLY A 21 -21.50 -25.32 5.41
C GLY A 21 -20.12 -25.03 5.99
N THR A 22 -19.63 -25.85 6.93
CA THR A 22 -18.28 -25.69 7.52
C THR A 22 -17.18 -26.03 6.51
N LEU A 23 -17.41 -27.04 5.65
CA LEU A 23 -16.46 -27.39 4.60
C LEU A 23 -16.34 -26.28 3.55
N ALA A 24 -17.44 -25.64 3.14
CA ALA A 24 -17.46 -24.53 2.20
C ALA A 24 -16.71 -23.29 2.76
N VAL A 25 -16.89 -22.97 4.04
CA VAL A 25 -16.16 -21.86 4.69
C VAL A 25 -14.66 -22.12 4.76
N ILE A 26 -14.25 -23.35 5.10
CA ILE A 26 -12.83 -23.71 5.16
C ILE A 26 -12.20 -23.64 3.75
N VAL A 27 -12.89 -24.16 2.72
CA VAL A 27 -12.42 -24.06 1.33
C VAL A 27 -12.30 -22.59 0.88
N PHE A 28 -13.25 -21.74 1.26
CA PHE A 28 -13.20 -20.31 0.93
C PHE A 28 -12.02 -19.61 1.61
N ILE A 29 -11.77 -19.91 2.89
CA ILE A 29 -10.62 -19.36 3.63
C ILE A 29 -9.29 -19.85 3.04
N VAL A 30 -9.20 -21.13 2.69
CA VAL A 30 -7.99 -21.70 2.08
C VAL A 30 -7.75 -21.11 0.69
N LEU A 31 -8.78 -20.94 -0.12
CA LEU A 31 -8.68 -20.28 -1.42
C LEU A 31 -8.34 -18.79 -1.31
N ALA A 32 -8.87 -18.09 -0.31
CA ALA A 32 -8.52 -16.71 -0.03
C ALA A 32 -7.06 -16.57 0.45
N MET A 33 -6.60 -17.48 1.33
CA MET A 33 -5.20 -17.54 1.76
C MET A 33 -4.27 -17.92 0.59
N LEU A 34 -4.65 -18.90 -0.23
CA LEU A 34 -3.88 -19.31 -1.41
C LEU A 34 -3.80 -18.17 -2.43
N ARG A 35 -4.88 -17.41 -2.61
CA ARG A 35 -4.91 -16.20 -3.44
C ARG A 35 -3.99 -15.12 -2.90
N MET A 36 -3.90 -14.96 -1.58
CA MET A 36 -3.00 -14.03 -0.91
C MET A 36 -1.52 -14.45 -1.01
N LEU A 37 -1.24 -15.78 -1.09
CA LEU A 37 0.11 -16.32 -1.27
C LEU A 37 0.58 -16.32 -2.74
N VAL A 38 -0.35 -16.54 -3.69
CA VAL A 38 -0.04 -16.69 -5.12
C VAL A 38 -0.14 -15.34 -5.85
N PHE A 39 -1.03 -14.45 -5.41
CA PHE A 39 -1.14 -13.08 -5.93
C PHE A 39 -0.36 -12.11 -5.04
N ARG A 40 0.98 -12.24 -5.02
CA ARG A 40 1.82 -11.06 -4.97
C ARG A 40 1.76 -10.49 -6.37
N PRO A 41 1.14 -9.31 -6.60
CA PRO A 41 1.37 -8.61 -7.85
C PRO A 41 2.89 -8.44 -7.92
N GLU A 42 3.51 -8.88 -9.00
CA GLU A 42 4.90 -8.52 -9.27
C GLU A 42 4.88 -6.99 -9.35
N SER A 43 5.34 -6.37 -8.27
CA SER A 43 5.58 -4.92 -8.24
C SER A 43 6.40 -4.60 -9.47
N GLY A 44 5.90 -3.65 -10.27
CA GLY A 44 6.45 -3.30 -11.57
C GLY A 44 7.96 -3.36 -11.61
N SER A 45 8.50 -3.70 -12.76
CA SER A 45 9.92 -4.03 -12.99
C SER A 45 10.87 -3.22 -12.12
N ALA A 46 11.75 -3.93 -11.42
CA ALA A 46 12.73 -3.33 -10.50
C ALA A 46 13.46 -2.15 -11.17
N PRO A 47 13.72 -1.07 -10.43
CA PRO A 47 14.35 0.11 -10.98
C PRO A 47 15.69 -0.24 -11.63
N ASP A 48 15.90 0.23 -12.86
CA ASP A 48 17.11 0.00 -13.64
C ASP A 48 18.36 0.66 -13.00
N SER A 49 18.16 1.58 -12.07
CA SER A 49 19.25 2.20 -11.32
C SER A 49 19.66 1.33 -10.12
N LYS A 50 20.82 0.71 -10.21
CA LYS A 50 21.48 0.01 -9.09
C LYS A 50 21.95 0.96 -7.98
N GLN A 51 21.84 2.28 -8.19
CA GLN A 51 22.36 3.28 -7.27
C GLN A 51 21.39 3.54 -6.12
N LEU A 52 21.84 3.26 -4.91
CA LEU A 52 21.16 3.66 -3.68
C LEU A 52 21.45 5.13 -3.37
N VAL A 53 20.42 5.88 -3.02
CA VAL A 53 20.51 7.26 -2.57
C VAL A 53 19.84 7.39 -1.20
N THR A 54 20.32 8.30 -0.37
CA THR A 54 19.77 8.46 0.98
C THR A 54 18.81 9.65 1.05
N VAL A 55 17.63 9.43 1.62
CA VAL A 55 16.67 10.49 1.92
C VAL A 55 17.15 11.24 3.16
N ILE A 56 17.33 12.57 3.05
CA ILE A 56 17.69 13.42 4.19
C ILE A 56 16.43 13.94 4.89
N LYS A 57 15.36 14.14 4.11
CA LYS A 57 14.13 14.73 4.64
C LYS A 57 12.93 14.40 3.75
N VAL A 58 11.81 14.08 4.38
CA VAL A 58 10.50 14.09 3.73
C VAL A 58 9.87 15.48 3.93
N ILE A 59 9.62 16.18 2.83
CA ILE A 59 9.06 17.55 2.83
C ILE A 59 7.55 17.48 3.06
N ASP A 60 6.84 16.71 2.23
CA ASP A 60 5.40 16.47 2.29
C ASP A 60 5.05 15.03 1.85
N GLY A 61 3.79 14.76 1.51
CA GLY A 61 3.30 13.41 1.19
C GLY A 61 3.78 12.85 -0.15
N ASP A 62 4.44 13.65 -1.00
CA ASP A 62 4.93 13.22 -2.32
C ASP A 62 6.23 13.91 -2.75
N THR A 63 6.89 14.62 -1.83
CA THR A 63 8.14 15.34 -2.10
C THR A 63 9.20 15.05 -1.04
N ILE A 64 10.40 14.66 -1.48
CA ILE A 64 11.51 14.31 -0.61
C ILE A 64 12.80 15.03 -1.03
N GLU A 65 13.74 15.19 -0.10
CA GLU A 65 15.07 15.72 -0.32
C GLU A 65 16.12 14.63 -0.07
N LEU A 66 17.12 14.57 -0.94
CA LEU A 66 18.20 13.60 -0.89
C LEU A 66 19.49 14.22 -0.34
N THR A 67 20.39 13.38 0.15
CA THR A 67 21.71 13.82 0.65
C THR A 67 22.60 14.45 -0.42
N ASP A 68 22.33 14.21 -1.70
CA ASP A 68 23.04 14.84 -2.83
C ASP A 68 22.45 16.21 -3.24
N GLY A 69 21.48 16.71 -2.49
CA GLY A 69 20.85 18.03 -2.70
C GLY A 69 19.70 18.02 -3.71
N ARG A 70 19.37 16.87 -4.31
CA ARG A 70 18.20 16.78 -5.21
C ARG A 70 16.91 16.77 -4.42
N THR A 71 15.91 17.50 -4.92
CA THR A 71 14.51 17.34 -4.50
C THR A 71 13.80 16.45 -5.50
N ILE A 72 13.13 15.43 -4.98
CA ILE A 72 12.39 14.43 -5.77
C ILE A 72 10.90 14.64 -5.58
N ARG A 73 10.14 14.75 -6.68
CA ARG A 73 8.67 14.65 -6.72
C ARG A 73 8.31 13.23 -7.15
N LEU A 74 7.56 12.54 -6.32
CA LEU A 74 7.09 11.21 -6.61
C LEU A 74 6.09 11.23 -7.79
N LEU A 75 6.37 10.46 -8.83
CA LEU A 75 5.55 10.39 -10.05
C LEU A 75 4.23 9.64 -9.83
N GLY A 76 3.24 9.95 -10.67
CA GLY A 76 1.97 9.23 -10.76
C GLY A 76 1.07 9.35 -9.53
N ILE A 77 1.43 10.14 -8.54
CA ILE A 77 0.65 10.35 -7.33
C ILE A 77 0.53 11.84 -6.97
N ASP A 78 -0.53 12.15 -6.25
CA ASP A 78 -0.83 13.48 -5.72
C ASP A 78 -1.29 13.33 -4.26
N ALA A 79 -0.43 13.73 -3.33
CA ALA A 79 -0.73 13.72 -1.90
C ALA A 79 -1.45 15.02 -1.50
N PRO A 80 -2.28 14.98 -0.44
CA PRO A 80 -2.90 16.19 0.09
C PRO A 80 -1.87 17.24 0.49
N GLU A 81 -2.06 18.47 0.03
CA GLU A 81 -1.13 19.59 0.22
C GLU A 81 -0.99 19.99 1.70
N ALA A 82 0.24 20.06 2.18
CA ALA A 82 0.54 20.72 3.44
C ALA A 82 0.38 22.24 3.25
N GLY A 83 -0.41 22.89 4.12
CA GLY A 83 -0.63 24.32 3.99
C GLY A 83 0.66 25.12 4.13
N PHE A 84 0.90 26.07 3.21
CA PHE A 84 2.01 27.01 3.21
C PHE A 84 1.54 28.43 2.93
N PHE A 85 2.18 29.43 3.50
CA PHE A 85 1.97 30.86 3.21
C PHE A 85 0.49 31.29 3.20
N GLY A 86 -0.28 30.93 4.24
CA GLY A 86 -1.69 31.30 4.37
C GLY A 86 -2.68 30.38 3.67
N LYS A 87 -2.23 29.36 2.96
CA LYS A 87 -3.09 28.28 2.49
C LYS A 87 -3.36 27.29 3.63
N VAL A 88 -4.62 26.95 3.83
CA VAL A 88 -5.03 25.93 4.80
C VAL A 88 -4.57 24.56 4.31
N ALA A 89 -3.96 23.78 5.21
CA ALA A 89 -3.60 22.40 4.91
C ALA A 89 -4.83 21.58 4.48
N GLU A 90 -4.66 20.74 3.47
CA GLU A 90 -5.70 19.81 3.08
C GLU A 90 -5.91 18.72 4.13
N PRO A 91 -7.14 18.22 4.29
CA PRO A 91 -7.38 17.06 5.14
C PRO A 91 -6.48 15.90 4.74
N TRP A 92 -5.92 15.18 5.72
CA TRP A 92 -5.03 14.04 5.56
C TRP A 92 -3.59 14.36 5.12
N SER A 93 -3.22 15.63 4.90
CA SER A 93 -1.86 16.00 4.49
C SER A 93 -0.79 15.67 5.53
N LYS A 94 -1.11 15.86 6.81
CA LYS A 94 -0.21 15.52 7.92
C LYS A 94 0.02 14.02 8.04
N GLU A 95 -1.04 13.24 7.93
CA GLU A 95 -1.01 11.77 8.00
C GLU A 95 -0.23 11.19 6.82
N SER A 96 -0.44 11.71 5.60
CA SER A 96 0.30 11.34 4.40
C SER A 96 1.81 11.59 4.57
N THR A 97 2.18 12.79 5.00
CA THR A 97 3.58 13.16 5.26
C THR A 97 4.21 12.28 6.35
N GLN A 98 3.51 12.03 7.44
CA GLN A 98 4.01 11.18 8.53
C GLN A 98 4.19 9.72 8.09
N TRP A 99 3.25 9.22 7.30
CA TRP A 99 3.37 7.88 6.74
C TRP A 99 4.62 7.75 5.88
N LEU A 100 4.82 8.65 4.92
CA LEU A 100 5.98 8.64 4.04
C LEU A 100 7.30 8.75 4.84
N ARG A 101 7.34 9.61 5.87
CA ARG A 101 8.49 9.70 6.80
C ARG A 101 8.80 8.35 7.45
N SER A 102 7.81 7.67 7.97
CA SER A 102 8.01 6.37 8.63
C SER A 102 8.61 5.32 7.71
N GLN A 103 8.34 5.44 6.40
CA GLN A 103 8.81 4.49 5.40
C GLN A 103 10.24 4.76 4.96
N ILE A 104 10.61 6.03 4.67
CA ILE A 104 11.85 6.33 3.95
C ILE A 104 12.74 7.41 4.56
N ASP A 105 12.32 8.16 5.59
CA ASP A 105 13.13 9.23 6.17
C ASP A 105 14.44 8.69 6.77
N GLY A 106 15.57 9.26 6.39
CA GLY A 106 16.89 8.79 6.78
C GLY A 106 17.33 7.45 6.16
N LYS A 107 16.53 6.85 5.28
CA LYS A 107 16.81 5.53 4.69
C LYS A 107 17.37 5.63 3.27
N GLN A 108 17.98 4.53 2.83
CA GLN A 108 18.39 4.35 1.45
C GLN A 108 17.23 3.88 0.58
N ILE A 109 17.09 4.50 -0.58
CA ILE A 109 16.06 4.21 -1.59
C ILE A 109 16.69 4.01 -2.97
N ARG A 110 15.93 3.46 -3.89
CA ARG A 110 16.23 3.42 -5.32
C ARG A 110 15.25 4.31 -6.07
N LEU A 111 15.73 4.95 -7.12
CA LEU A 111 14.93 5.79 -8.00
C LEU A 111 14.88 5.17 -9.40
N ARG A 112 13.68 5.14 -9.99
CA ARG A 112 13.51 4.97 -11.43
C ARG A 112 13.12 6.34 -11.98
N ILE A 113 13.98 6.90 -12.82
CA ILE A 113 13.79 8.20 -13.46
C ILE A 113 13.45 7.93 -14.92
N ASP A 114 12.23 8.26 -15.34
CA ASP A 114 11.77 8.02 -16.70
C ASP A 114 12.16 9.15 -17.67
N SER A 115 12.49 10.35 -17.15
CA SER A 115 12.98 11.49 -17.90
C SER A 115 13.98 12.28 -17.04
N GLU A 116 15.04 12.79 -17.66
CA GLU A 116 15.98 13.70 -17.01
C GLU A 116 15.42 15.10 -16.82
N ASP A 117 14.25 15.40 -17.39
CA ASP A 117 13.59 16.68 -17.28
C ASP A 117 13.14 16.94 -15.84
N LYS A 118 13.36 18.17 -15.42
CA LYS A 118 12.88 18.67 -14.12
C LYS A 118 11.54 19.37 -14.31
N ASP A 119 10.73 19.35 -13.29
CA ASP A 119 9.53 20.14 -13.28
C ASP A 119 9.84 21.65 -13.17
N ARG A 120 8.79 22.49 -13.28
CA ARG A 120 8.91 23.95 -13.17
C ARG A 120 9.51 24.46 -11.84
N TYR A 121 9.55 23.61 -10.82
CA TYR A 121 10.14 23.88 -9.51
C TYR A 121 11.55 23.29 -9.36
N GLN A 122 12.17 22.83 -10.45
CA GLN A 122 13.49 22.20 -10.48
C GLN A 122 13.57 20.88 -9.71
N ARG A 123 12.45 20.20 -9.44
CA ARG A 123 12.42 18.88 -8.80
C ARG A 123 12.64 17.79 -9.86
N THR A 124 13.40 16.77 -9.50
CA THR A 124 13.53 15.55 -10.30
C THR A 124 12.28 14.69 -10.13
N LEU A 125 11.74 14.19 -11.22
CA LEU A 125 10.55 13.33 -11.23
C LEU A 125 10.98 11.87 -11.19
N ALA A 126 10.52 11.09 -10.20
CA ALA A 126 10.94 9.71 -10.06
C ALA A 126 9.88 8.80 -9.42
N TRP A 127 9.95 7.52 -9.76
CA TRP A 127 9.34 6.42 -9.06
C TRP A 127 10.29 5.97 -7.95
N VAL A 128 9.77 5.79 -6.73
CA VAL A 128 10.58 5.57 -5.53
C VAL A 128 10.37 4.15 -5.03
N TYR A 129 11.48 3.47 -4.78
CA TYR A 129 11.50 2.12 -4.21
C TYR A 129 12.35 2.09 -2.96
N THR A 130 11.97 1.31 -1.97
CA THR A 130 12.85 1.04 -0.83
C THR A 130 14.11 0.29 -1.28
N ARG A 131 15.11 0.21 -0.40
CA ARG A 131 16.30 -0.62 -0.63
C ARG A 131 15.94 -2.06 -0.99
N ASP A 132 14.88 -2.60 -0.39
CA ASP A 132 14.46 -3.99 -0.54
C ASP A 132 13.52 -4.20 -1.74
N GLY A 133 13.23 -3.12 -2.50
CA GLY A 133 12.47 -3.17 -3.75
C GLY A 133 10.97 -2.91 -3.59
N GLU A 134 10.51 -2.50 -2.41
CA GLU A 134 9.11 -2.16 -2.21
C GLU A 134 8.76 -0.83 -2.90
N PHE A 135 7.69 -0.81 -3.68
CA PHE A 135 7.27 0.34 -4.48
C PHE A 135 6.46 1.34 -3.65
N ILE A 136 7.09 2.44 -3.25
CA ILE A 136 6.51 3.45 -2.34
C ILE A 136 5.31 4.18 -2.95
N ASN A 137 5.36 4.51 -4.24
CA ASN A 137 4.26 5.21 -4.92
C ASN A 137 2.96 4.39 -4.89
N GLU A 138 3.05 3.09 -5.17
CA GLU A 138 1.91 2.16 -5.10
C GLU A 138 1.38 2.02 -3.66
N ARG A 139 2.29 1.95 -2.69
CA ARG A 139 1.89 1.87 -1.28
C ARG A 139 1.18 3.13 -0.78
N LEU A 140 1.60 4.31 -1.20
CA LEU A 140 0.90 5.56 -0.89
C LEU A 140 -0.55 5.53 -1.40
N LEU A 141 -0.78 4.94 -2.58
CA LEU A 141 -2.13 4.76 -3.13
C LEU A 141 -2.92 3.73 -2.35
N SER A 142 -2.37 2.53 -2.12
CA SER A 142 -3.07 1.41 -1.47
C SER A 142 -3.44 1.69 0.00
N GLU A 143 -2.62 2.48 0.70
CA GLU A 143 -2.89 2.93 2.07
C GLU A 143 -3.79 4.19 2.12
N GLY A 144 -4.13 4.77 0.95
CA GLY A 144 -4.97 5.95 0.85
C GLY A 144 -4.29 7.24 1.31
N HIS A 145 -2.99 7.36 1.13
CA HIS A 145 -2.22 8.56 1.47
C HIS A 145 -2.03 9.51 0.29
N ALA A 146 -2.32 9.06 -0.93
CA ALA A 146 -2.29 9.85 -2.14
C ALA A 146 -3.41 9.46 -3.09
N LYS A 147 -3.65 10.29 -4.11
CA LYS A 147 -4.50 9.98 -5.26
C LYS A 147 -3.63 9.63 -6.45
N LEU A 148 -4.15 8.82 -7.35
CA LEU A 148 -3.50 8.56 -8.63
C LEU A 148 -3.56 9.81 -9.52
N LEU A 149 -2.39 10.24 -10.01
CA LEU A 149 -2.24 11.32 -10.98
C LEU A 149 -1.85 10.71 -12.33
N ALA A 150 -2.86 10.45 -13.17
CA ALA A 150 -2.67 9.79 -14.46
C ALA A 150 -2.64 10.74 -15.67
N ASP A 151 -2.81 12.06 -15.46
CA ASP A 151 -3.01 13.06 -16.52
C ASP A 151 -1.80 13.21 -17.46
N TYR A 152 -0.62 12.83 -17.00
CA TYR A 152 0.62 12.90 -17.77
C TYR A 152 1.05 11.58 -18.41
N GLY A 153 0.17 10.58 -18.36
CA GLY A 153 0.47 9.21 -18.74
C GLY A 153 1.18 8.43 -17.63
N LEU A 154 1.03 7.12 -17.68
CA LEU A 154 1.69 6.19 -16.76
C LEU A 154 2.47 5.15 -17.58
N PRO A 155 3.63 4.69 -17.10
CA PRO A 155 4.33 3.57 -17.74
C PRO A 155 3.43 2.33 -17.78
N LEU A 156 3.39 1.65 -18.92
CA LEU A 156 2.52 0.49 -19.15
C LEU A 156 2.73 -0.64 -18.14
N ASP A 157 3.95 -0.79 -17.64
CA ASP A 157 4.33 -1.78 -16.64
C ASP A 157 3.88 -1.42 -15.23
N LEU A 158 3.68 -0.13 -14.91
CA LEU A 158 3.27 0.34 -13.58
C LEU A 158 1.77 0.64 -13.49
N GLU A 159 1.15 1.06 -14.59
CA GLU A 159 -0.24 1.54 -14.61
C GLU A 159 -1.26 0.57 -13.99
N PRO A 160 -1.26 -0.74 -14.30
CA PRO A 160 -2.24 -1.66 -13.74
C PRO A 160 -2.16 -1.76 -12.20
N GLY A 161 -0.95 -1.82 -11.65
CA GLY A 161 -0.71 -1.87 -10.20
C GLY A 161 -1.18 -0.60 -9.49
N LEU A 162 -0.80 0.58 -10.02
CA LEU A 162 -1.18 1.87 -9.46
C LEU A 162 -2.70 2.08 -9.45
N ARG A 163 -3.41 1.72 -10.54
CA ARG A 163 -4.87 1.80 -10.61
C ARG A 163 -5.57 0.83 -9.65
N ALA A 164 -5.04 -0.39 -9.53
CA ALA A 164 -5.56 -1.38 -8.59
C ALA A 164 -5.38 -0.92 -7.14
N ALA A 165 -4.21 -0.39 -6.79
CA ALA A 165 -3.90 0.11 -5.46
C ALA A 165 -4.85 1.24 -5.02
N GLU A 166 -5.09 2.24 -5.86
CA GLU A 166 -6.05 3.30 -5.55
C GLU A 166 -7.48 2.77 -5.45
N SER A 167 -7.88 1.89 -6.35
CA SER A 167 -9.23 1.30 -6.36
C SER A 167 -9.50 0.52 -5.07
N GLU A 168 -8.55 -0.26 -4.60
CA GLU A 168 -8.63 -0.98 -3.33
C GLU A 168 -8.79 -0.02 -2.14
N ALA A 169 -7.95 1.01 -2.06
CA ALA A 169 -8.03 2.02 -1.01
C ALA A 169 -9.40 2.72 -0.97
N ARG A 170 -9.97 3.01 -2.15
CA ARG A 170 -11.31 3.61 -2.27
C ARG A 170 -12.41 2.69 -1.79
N ILE A 171 -12.37 1.41 -2.18
CA ILE A 171 -13.36 0.39 -1.78
C ILE A 171 -13.34 0.20 -0.26
N GLU A 172 -12.14 0.11 0.31
CA GLU A 172 -11.94 -0.10 1.74
C GLU A 172 -12.00 1.19 2.58
N LYS A 173 -12.18 2.34 1.93
CA LYS A 173 -12.21 3.67 2.56
C LYS A 173 -10.98 3.95 3.40
N ARG A 174 -9.81 3.53 2.92
CA ARG A 174 -8.54 3.79 3.60
C ARG A 174 -8.14 5.27 3.48
N GLY A 175 -7.49 5.78 4.51
CA GLY A 175 -6.88 7.10 4.49
C GLY A 175 -7.81 8.23 4.07
N LEU A 176 -7.39 9.00 3.09
CA LEU A 176 -8.16 10.15 2.53
C LEU A 176 -9.55 9.76 1.98
N TRP A 177 -9.76 8.47 1.64
CA TRP A 177 -11.05 7.97 1.14
C TRP A 177 -12.04 7.67 2.27
N GLY A 178 -11.56 7.51 3.52
CA GLY A 178 -12.38 7.35 4.72
C GLY A 178 -12.74 8.67 5.39
N VAL A 179 -12.07 9.77 5.06
CA VAL A 179 -12.34 11.09 5.65
C VAL A 179 -13.68 11.60 5.11
N SER A 180 -14.70 11.60 5.95
CA SER A 180 -15.97 12.24 5.62
C SER A 180 -15.71 13.71 5.27
N ARG A 181 -16.12 14.13 4.05
CA ARG A 181 -16.17 15.56 3.72
C ARG A 181 -17.18 16.20 4.66
N ARG A 182 -16.70 16.77 5.78
CA ARG A 182 -17.53 17.68 6.56
C ARG A 182 -17.95 18.78 5.59
N SER A 183 -19.24 18.77 5.24
CA SER A 183 -19.83 19.83 4.44
C SER A 183 -19.45 21.16 5.08
N LYS A 184 -18.79 22.03 4.31
CA LYS A 184 -18.63 23.44 4.68
C LYS A 184 -20.05 23.99 4.84
N LYS A 185 -20.48 24.21 6.08
CA LYS A 185 -21.59 25.09 6.40
C LYS A 185 -21.12 26.53 6.29
#